data_f7e2eb0e9c476857115f307ae6a5fbcf
#
_entry.id   f7e2eb0e9c476857115f307ae6a5fbcf
#
_cell.length_a   1.000
_cell.length_b   1.000
_cell.length_c   1.000
_cell.angle_alpha   90.00
_cell.angle_beta   90.00
_cell.angle_gamma   90.00
#
_symmetry.space_group_name_H-M   'P 1'
#
loop_
_entity.id
_entity.type
_entity.pdbx_description
1 polymer ?
#
loop_
_entity_poly.entity_id
_entity_poly.type
_entity_poly.pdbx_seq_one_letter_code
_entity_poly.pdbx_strand_id
1 'polypeptide(L)'
;MTARLDGVLTVTARGGDGAAVTLPPPVEWELVRSFDSPADSFTAVFPYEQACGGFHSVEAVMGERRLFYGGVDETAGAAGRRLKLLARGPGAVLLDNEALPWIYTNVDLQRIFDEHIKPYGFETLVYDNNAIFNHYQVQKGMSEWEVLYNFARNASSLPAYIDSEGRVVCPSEWPSAGSLVVSNSVSDALRFSSVKVTDNRYSPITRFVIRDEEGVYSYSYDNPEADALGLTRIRYLIPSVEYMQGTSGRLDASLRVHRSMLGKFVAEAVCPGFWDVALRDSARLDTGVQIYEDLFVHQVRYRLSQDGAQTFLTMLDKRYV
;
A
#
# COMPACT_ATOMS: atom_id res chain seq x y z
N MET A 1 -4.24 18.57 13.59
CA MET A 1 -2.99 19.26 13.14
C MET A 1 -1.93 18.19 12.92
N THR A 2 -1.39 18.08 11.73
CA THR A 2 -0.38 17.07 11.39
C THR A 2 0.94 17.48 12.08
N ALA A 3 1.49 16.59 12.91
CA ALA A 3 2.71 16.87 13.65
C ALA A 3 3.93 16.82 12.72
N ARG A 4 4.90 17.69 13.00
CA ARG A 4 6.20 17.63 12.34
C ARG A 4 7.06 16.55 13.00
N LEU A 5 7.75 15.77 12.18
CA LEU A 5 8.74 14.81 12.64
C LEU A 5 10.09 15.54 12.74
N ASP A 6 10.53 15.83 13.95
CA ASP A 6 11.76 16.57 14.20
C ASP A 6 12.85 15.62 14.72
N GLY A 7 14.09 15.95 14.37
CA GLY A 7 15.29 15.22 14.80
C GLY A 7 16.08 14.63 13.65
N VAL A 8 17.20 14.02 14.02
CA VAL A 8 18.07 13.28 13.09
C VAL A 8 17.60 11.82 13.07
N LEU A 9 17.56 11.23 11.87
CA LEU A 9 17.24 9.81 11.73
C LEU A 9 18.38 8.97 12.29
N THR A 10 18.11 8.19 13.31
CA THR A 10 19.01 7.20 13.89
C THR A 10 18.68 5.83 13.31
N VAL A 11 19.66 5.16 12.74
CA VAL A 11 19.49 3.84 12.11
C VAL A 11 20.36 2.83 12.83
N THR A 12 19.73 1.77 13.33
CA THR A 12 20.40 0.64 13.99
C THR A 12 20.23 -0.61 13.14
N ALA A 13 21.32 -1.17 12.65
CA ALA A 13 21.36 -2.43 11.94
C ALA A 13 21.75 -3.58 12.87
N ARG A 14 21.21 -4.78 12.64
CA ARG A 14 21.54 -5.99 13.41
C ARG A 14 22.11 -7.06 12.50
N GLY A 15 23.23 -7.66 12.92
CA GLY A 15 23.83 -8.81 12.26
C GLY A 15 23.11 -10.13 12.56
N GLY A 16 23.52 -11.20 11.89
CA GLY A 16 22.99 -12.55 12.09
C GLY A 16 23.33 -13.14 13.46
N ASP A 17 24.35 -12.62 14.12
CA ASP A 17 24.75 -12.93 15.50
C ASP A 17 23.96 -12.16 16.56
N GLY A 18 23.00 -11.31 16.12
CA GLY A 18 22.21 -10.45 16.99
C GLY A 18 22.91 -9.16 17.42
N ALA A 19 24.18 -8.95 17.04
CA ALA A 19 24.90 -7.73 17.35
C ALA A 19 24.24 -6.51 16.69
N ALA A 20 24.00 -5.48 17.50
CA ALA A 20 23.40 -4.23 17.04
C ALA A 20 24.50 -3.19 16.78
N VAL A 21 24.44 -2.54 15.63
CA VAL A 21 25.36 -1.45 15.23
C VAL A 21 24.53 -0.23 14.88
N THR A 22 24.76 0.86 15.58
CA THR A 22 24.20 2.16 15.19
C THR A 22 25.05 2.72 14.05
N LEU A 23 24.44 2.91 12.91
CA LEU A 23 25.08 3.48 11.73
C LEU A 23 25.25 5.01 11.89
N PRO A 24 26.25 5.62 11.25
CA PRO A 24 26.34 7.07 11.18
C PRO A 24 25.05 7.68 10.61
N PRO A 25 24.75 8.98 10.85
CA PRO A 25 23.61 9.62 10.21
C PRO A 25 23.65 9.46 8.69
N PRO A 26 22.56 9.03 8.04
CA PRO A 26 22.52 8.85 6.59
C PRO A 26 22.65 10.21 5.88
N VAL A 27 23.39 10.23 4.77
CA VAL A 27 23.50 11.42 3.91
C VAL A 27 22.30 11.57 2.97
N GLU A 28 21.71 10.43 2.62
CA GLU A 28 20.48 10.33 1.84
C GLU A 28 19.66 9.16 2.36
N TRP A 29 18.35 9.33 2.40
CA TRP A 29 17.45 8.21 2.70
C TRP A 29 16.06 8.46 2.13
N GLU A 30 15.33 7.36 1.91
CA GLU A 30 13.96 7.36 1.46
C GLU A 30 13.19 6.24 2.18
N LEU A 31 12.00 6.57 2.68
CA LEU A 31 11.03 5.63 3.21
C LEU A 31 9.73 5.79 2.44
N VAL A 32 9.25 4.71 1.85
CA VAL A 32 7.99 4.69 1.09
C VAL A 32 7.00 3.78 1.79
N ARG A 33 5.82 4.30 2.03
CA ARG A 33 4.64 3.59 2.52
C ARG A 33 3.54 3.69 1.50
N SER A 34 2.92 2.58 1.16
CA SER A 34 1.85 2.54 0.16
C SER A 34 0.63 1.77 0.68
N PHE A 35 -0.54 2.28 0.33
CA PHE A 35 -1.81 1.64 0.61
C PHE A 35 -1.93 0.24 -0.02
N ASP A 36 -1.33 0.04 -1.19
CA ASP A 36 -1.42 -1.21 -1.95
C ASP A 36 -0.38 -2.26 -1.55
N SER A 37 0.53 -1.92 -0.64
CA SER A 37 1.62 -2.82 -0.24
C SER A 37 1.56 -3.14 1.25
N PRO A 38 1.71 -4.40 1.66
CA PRO A 38 1.85 -4.78 3.06
C PRO A 38 3.23 -4.44 3.64
N ALA A 39 4.18 -4.05 2.79
CA ALA A 39 5.55 -3.79 3.19
C ALA A 39 6.00 -2.40 2.79
N ASP A 40 6.46 -1.63 3.77
CA ASP A 40 7.19 -0.38 3.55
C ASP A 40 8.54 -0.68 2.91
N SER A 41 9.11 0.25 2.15
CA SER A 41 10.48 0.15 1.65
C SER A 41 11.35 1.26 2.22
N PHE A 42 12.56 0.90 2.62
CA PHE A 42 13.54 1.83 3.17
C PHE A 42 14.86 1.71 2.44
N THR A 43 15.37 2.83 1.95
CA THR A 43 16.69 2.94 1.33
C THR A 43 17.47 4.03 2.01
N ALA A 44 18.73 3.77 2.36
CA ALA A 44 19.59 4.79 2.97
C ALA A 44 21.04 4.65 2.53
N VAL A 45 21.75 5.76 2.47
CA VAL A 45 23.18 5.86 2.15
C VAL A 45 23.92 6.48 3.34
N PHE A 46 24.90 5.74 3.84
CA PHE A 46 25.69 6.13 5.02
C PHE A 46 27.15 6.42 4.65
N PRO A 47 27.78 7.38 5.31
CA PRO A 47 29.24 7.44 5.34
C PRO A 47 29.75 6.29 6.22
N TYR A 48 30.33 5.25 5.64
CA TYR A 48 30.68 4.03 6.36
C TYR A 48 31.99 3.44 5.82
N GLU A 49 32.93 3.17 6.72
CA GLU A 49 34.29 2.76 6.36
C GLU A 49 34.58 1.27 6.60
N GLN A 50 33.66 0.56 7.25
CA GLN A 50 33.85 -0.86 7.58
C GLN A 50 33.34 -1.78 6.47
N ALA A 51 33.66 -3.05 6.56
CA ALA A 51 33.18 -4.04 5.60
C ALA A 51 31.65 -4.08 5.58
N CYS A 52 31.10 -4.06 4.37
CA CYS A 52 29.66 -4.16 4.15
C CYS A 52 29.25 -5.62 4.18
N GLY A 53 28.19 -5.96 4.88
CA GLY A 53 27.56 -7.27 4.82
C GLY A 53 27.14 -7.81 6.19
N GLY A 54 26.26 -8.81 6.13
CA GLY A 54 25.81 -9.53 7.32
C GLY A 54 24.72 -8.86 8.16
N PHE A 55 24.15 -7.75 7.71
CA PHE A 55 22.97 -7.17 8.35
C PHE A 55 21.70 -7.94 7.94
N HIS A 56 20.92 -8.35 8.94
CA HIS A 56 19.65 -9.06 8.75
C HIS A 56 18.43 -8.16 8.91
N SER A 57 18.49 -7.21 9.82
CA SER A 57 17.39 -6.29 10.07
C SER A 57 17.89 -4.89 10.35
N VAL A 58 17.02 -3.93 10.18
CA VAL A 58 17.28 -2.52 10.41
C VAL A 58 16.08 -1.86 11.05
N GLU A 59 16.35 -0.95 11.98
CA GLU A 59 15.38 -0.06 12.62
C GLU A 59 15.79 1.39 12.40
N ALA A 60 14.84 2.22 12.00
CA ALA A 60 15.03 3.65 11.81
C ALA A 60 14.09 4.44 12.72
N VAL A 61 14.67 5.31 13.55
CA VAL A 61 13.97 6.10 14.56
C VAL A 61 14.28 7.58 14.36
N MET A 62 13.26 8.43 14.43
CA MET A 62 13.40 9.89 14.39
C MET A 62 12.78 10.49 15.65
N GLY A 63 13.62 11.14 16.48
CA GLY A 63 13.20 11.48 17.84
C GLY A 63 12.86 10.24 18.66
N GLU A 64 11.64 10.20 19.17
CA GLU A 64 11.10 9.03 19.91
C GLU A 64 10.28 8.08 19.03
N ARG A 65 10.10 8.43 17.75
CA ARG A 65 9.20 7.70 16.85
C ARG A 65 9.98 6.72 15.97
N ARG A 66 9.62 5.45 16.06
CA ARG A 66 10.06 4.44 15.09
C ARG A 66 9.36 4.68 13.77
N LEU A 67 10.13 5.04 12.74
CA LEU A 67 9.63 5.25 11.39
C LEU A 67 9.62 3.96 10.58
N PHE A 68 10.62 3.10 10.80
CA PHE A 68 10.76 1.88 10.03
C PHE A 68 11.38 0.76 10.88
N TYR A 69 10.95 -0.45 10.61
CA TYR A 69 11.59 -1.68 11.01
C TYR A 69 11.41 -2.72 9.90
N GLY A 70 12.46 -3.46 9.56
CA GLY A 70 12.34 -4.47 8.52
C GLY A 70 13.59 -5.30 8.29
N GLY A 71 13.47 -6.25 7.37
CA GLY A 71 14.56 -7.07 6.88
C GLY A 71 15.44 -6.32 5.89
N VAL A 72 16.74 -6.59 5.91
CA VAL A 72 17.69 -6.04 4.94
C VAL A 72 17.72 -6.97 3.73
N ASP A 73 17.35 -6.42 2.57
CA ASP A 73 17.40 -7.17 1.30
C ASP A 73 18.78 -7.08 0.64
N GLU A 74 19.40 -5.88 0.71
CA GLU A 74 20.67 -5.64 0.03
C GLU A 74 21.53 -4.65 0.80
N THR A 75 22.83 -4.95 0.86
CA THR A 75 23.85 -3.98 1.25
C THR A 75 24.89 -3.86 0.15
N ALA A 76 25.17 -2.64 -0.30
CA ALA A 76 26.19 -2.36 -1.29
C ALA A 76 27.22 -1.39 -0.75
N GLY A 77 28.50 -1.77 -0.82
CA GLY A 77 29.64 -0.91 -0.50
C GLY A 77 30.18 -0.27 -1.77
N ALA A 78 30.25 1.06 -1.83
CA ALA A 78 30.97 1.75 -2.89
C ALA A 78 32.43 1.98 -2.49
N ALA A 79 33.37 1.82 -3.44
CA ALA A 79 34.74 2.27 -3.28
C ALA A 79 34.69 3.77 -2.97
N GLY A 80 35.07 4.16 -1.75
CA GLY A 80 34.98 5.55 -1.33
C GLY A 80 34.15 5.79 -0.06
N ARG A 81 33.96 4.75 0.75
CA ARG A 81 33.47 4.90 2.12
C ARG A 81 31.97 5.20 2.22
N ARG A 82 31.17 4.54 1.41
CA ARG A 82 29.70 4.61 1.48
C ARG A 82 29.09 3.23 1.57
N LEU A 83 28.09 3.10 2.44
CA LEU A 83 27.22 1.93 2.52
C LEU A 83 25.84 2.33 2.03
N LYS A 84 25.34 1.67 1.00
CA LYS A 84 23.91 1.72 0.62
C LYS A 84 23.22 0.51 1.23
N LEU A 85 22.07 0.74 1.86
CA LEU A 85 21.23 -0.27 2.46
C LEU A 85 19.83 -0.19 1.88
N LEU A 86 19.29 -1.34 1.48
CA LEU A 86 17.92 -1.53 1.05
C LEU A 86 17.25 -2.50 2.02
N ALA A 87 16.07 -2.14 2.50
CA ALA A 87 15.29 -2.95 3.43
C ALA A 87 13.80 -2.84 3.13
N ARG A 88 13.06 -3.89 3.46
CA ARG A 88 11.61 -3.89 3.39
C ARG A 88 10.99 -4.27 4.73
N GLY A 89 9.79 -3.74 4.98
CA GLY A 89 9.01 -4.03 6.19
C GLY A 89 8.66 -5.51 6.32
N PRO A 90 8.20 -5.96 7.51
CA PRO A 90 7.94 -7.38 7.79
C PRO A 90 6.98 -8.05 6.80
N GLY A 91 6.04 -7.30 6.23
CA GLY A 91 5.10 -7.83 5.23
C GLY A 91 5.74 -8.30 3.92
N ALA A 92 7.02 -7.99 3.67
CA ALA A 92 7.72 -8.40 2.45
C ALA A 92 7.77 -9.93 2.30
N VAL A 93 7.94 -10.66 3.40
CA VAL A 93 7.96 -12.13 3.40
C VAL A 93 6.67 -12.71 2.81
N LEU A 94 5.54 -12.04 3.00
CA LEU A 94 4.24 -12.50 2.47
C LEU A 94 4.10 -12.26 0.97
N LEU A 95 4.85 -11.30 0.42
CA LEU A 95 4.91 -11.03 -1.03
C LEU A 95 5.87 -11.96 -1.74
N ASP A 96 6.97 -12.33 -1.07
CA ASP A 96 8.06 -13.11 -1.65
C ASP A 96 7.78 -14.62 -1.66
N ASN A 97 6.81 -15.09 -0.86
CA ASN A 97 6.45 -16.49 -0.78
C ASN A 97 5.19 -16.78 -1.59
N GLU A 98 5.30 -17.76 -2.47
CA GLU A 98 4.18 -18.28 -3.26
C GLU A 98 3.33 -19.21 -2.40
N ALA A 99 2.02 -18.97 -2.39
CA ALA A 99 1.05 -19.82 -1.69
C ALA A 99 0.86 -21.15 -2.41
N LEU A 100 0.71 -22.21 -1.64
CA LEU A 100 0.39 -23.54 -2.20
C LEU A 100 -0.99 -23.49 -2.89
N PRO A 101 -1.08 -23.83 -4.19
CA PRO A 101 -2.36 -23.89 -4.87
C PRO A 101 -3.32 -24.87 -4.18
N TRP A 102 -4.49 -24.38 -3.79
CA TRP A 102 -5.46 -25.16 -3.03
C TRP A 102 -6.89 -24.70 -3.31
N ILE A 103 -7.85 -25.59 -3.08
CA ILE A 103 -9.27 -25.27 -3.15
C ILE A 103 -9.87 -25.47 -1.75
N TYR A 104 -10.33 -24.38 -1.17
CA TYR A 104 -11.02 -24.39 0.11
C TYR A 104 -12.51 -24.57 -0.08
N THR A 105 -13.12 -25.29 0.85
CA THR A 105 -14.57 -25.40 1.00
C THR A 105 -14.99 -24.93 2.38
N ASN A 106 -16.03 -24.08 2.45
CA ASN A 106 -16.52 -23.51 3.72
C ASN A 106 -15.39 -22.88 4.55
N VAL A 107 -14.71 -21.90 3.97
CA VAL A 107 -13.57 -21.21 4.56
C VAL A 107 -13.94 -19.80 5.00
N ASP A 108 -13.43 -19.39 6.15
CA ASP A 108 -13.51 -18.04 6.70
C ASP A 108 -12.14 -17.34 6.68
N LEU A 109 -12.15 -16.07 7.03
CA LEU A 109 -10.95 -15.24 7.06
C LEU A 109 -9.94 -15.71 8.11
N GLN A 110 -10.41 -16.22 9.25
CA GLN A 110 -9.52 -16.71 10.31
C GLN A 110 -8.68 -17.88 9.83
N ARG A 111 -9.29 -18.82 9.13
CA ARG A 111 -8.58 -19.97 8.57
C ARG A 111 -7.56 -19.56 7.51
N ILE A 112 -7.92 -18.62 6.64
CA ILE A 112 -6.97 -18.06 5.65
C ILE A 112 -5.78 -17.40 6.36
N PHE A 113 -6.02 -16.63 7.41
CA PHE A 113 -4.96 -16.03 8.20
C PHE A 113 -4.06 -17.08 8.86
N ASP A 114 -4.65 -18.10 9.51
CA ASP A 114 -3.90 -19.13 10.24
C ASP A 114 -3.02 -19.98 9.31
N GLU A 115 -3.46 -20.23 8.07
CA GLU A 115 -2.73 -21.06 7.11
C GLU A 115 -1.72 -20.27 6.25
N HIS A 116 -2.00 -19.00 5.89
CA HIS A 116 -1.20 -18.23 4.94
C HIS A 116 -0.37 -17.10 5.56
N ILE A 117 -0.76 -16.59 6.71
CA ILE A 117 -0.15 -15.38 7.28
C ILE A 117 0.60 -15.67 8.57
N LYS A 118 -0.04 -16.39 9.49
CA LYS A 118 0.51 -16.70 10.81
C LYS A 118 1.83 -17.48 10.77
N PRO A 119 2.07 -18.42 9.83
CA PRO A 119 3.36 -19.11 9.72
C PRO A 119 4.55 -18.19 9.48
N TYR A 120 4.30 -16.96 9.02
CA TYR A 120 5.32 -15.95 8.73
C TYR A 120 5.54 -14.95 9.87
N GLY A 121 5.02 -15.24 11.07
CA GLY A 121 5.28 -14.47 12.28
C GLY A 121 4.29 -13.35 12.58
N PHE A 122 3.13 -13.33 11.91
CA PHE A 122 2.03 -12.42 12.23
C PHE A 122 1.05 -13.10 13.18
N GLU A 123 0.92 -12.56 14.39
CA GLU A 123 0.15 -13.22 15.46
C GLU A 123 -1.29 -12.69 15.57
N THR A 124 -1.57 -11.49 15.04
CA THR A 124 -2.83 -10.80 15.30
C THR A 124 -3.57 -10.48 14.01
N LEU A 125 -4.79 -10.98 13.91
CA LEU A 125 -5.78 -10.60 12.90
C LEU A 125 -6.86 -9.73 13.55
N VAL A 126 -7.12 -8.57 12.96
CA VAL A 126 -8.21 -7.66 13.33
C VAL A 126 -9.23 -7.65 12.20
N TYR A 127 -10.42 -8.12 12.45
CA TYR A 127 -11.50 -8.16 11.47
C TYR A 127 -12.87 -8.13 12.16
N ASP A 128 -13.89 -7.72 11.42
CA ASP A 128 -15.28 -7.58 11.87
C ASP A 128 -16.28 -8.26 10.92
N ASN A 129 -15.80 -8.88 9.85
CA ASN A 129 -16.62 -9.57 8.86
C ASN A 129 -16.43 -11.08 8.95
N ASN A 130 -17.50 -11.80 9.32
CA ASN A 130 -17.53 -13.25 9.45
C ASN A 130 -18.01 -13.95 8.15
N ALA A 131 -17.68 -13.42 6.99
CA ALA A 131 -18.03 -14.05 5.72
C ALA A 131 -17.40 -15.44 5.60
N ILE A 132 -18.22 -16.42 5.18
CA ILE A 132 -17.80 -17.78 4.86
C ILE A 132 -17.98 -18.00 3.36
N PHE A 133 -16.91 -18.37 2.67
CA PHE A 133 -16.99 -18.74 1.27
C PHE A 133 -17.10 -20.27 1.13
N ASN A 134 -18.15 -20.72 0.45
CA ASN A 134 -18.34 -22.16 0.17
C ASN A 134 -17.24 -22.70 -0.73
N HIS A 135 -16.62 -21.83 -1.52
CA HIS A 135 -15.54 -22.17 -2.42
C HIS A 135 -14.57 -21.00 -2.55
N TYR A 136 -13.28 -21.23 -2.28
CA TYR A 136 -12.22 -20.25 -2.48
C TYR A 136 -10.99 -20.95 -3.05
N GLN A 137 -10.47 -20.46 -4.17
CA GLN A 137 -9.35 -21.07 -4.86
C GLN A 137 -8.09 -20.21 -4.76
N VAL A 138 -7.03 -20.79 -4.21
CA VAL A 138 -5.67 -20.28 -4.32
C VAL A 138 -5.08 -20.74 -5.64
N GLN A 139 -4.83 -19.81 -6.54
CA GLN A 139 -4.27 -20.09 -7.86
C GLN A 139 -2.74 -20.16 -7.78
N LYS A 140 -2.14 -20.94 -8.67
CA LYS A 140 -0.69 -20.98 -8.80
C LYS A 140 -0.13 -19.59 -9.14
N GLY A 141 0.92 -19.18 -8.44
CA GLY A 141 1.58 -17.91 -8.62
C GLY A 141 1.04 -16.79 -7.73
N MET A 142 0.01 -17.04 -6.92
CA MET A 142 -0.42 -16.10 -5.88
C MET A 142 0.58 -16.10 -4.74
N SER A 143 0.92 -14.92 -4.24
CA SER A 143 1.66 -14.78 -2.99
C SER A 143 0.77 -15.05 -1.78
N GLU A 144 1.36 -15.35 -0.63
CA GLU A 144 0.63 -15.53 0.63
C GLU A 144 -0.23 -14.30 0.98
N TRP A 145 0.31 -13.10 0.71
CA TRP A 145 -0.45 -11.87 0.89
C TRP A 145 -1.65 -11.77 -0.04
N GLU A 146 -1.49 -12.11 -1.32
CA GLU A 146 -2.59 -12.03 -2.30
C GLU A 146 -3.75 -12.95 -1.93
N VAL A 147 -3.48 -14.10 -1.31
CA VAL A 147 -4.54 -15.00 -0.83
C VAL A 147 -5.41 -14.30 0.20
N LEU A 148 -4.82 -13.75 1.26
CA LEU A 148 -5.57 -13.03 2.29
C LEU A 148 -6.22 -11.75 1.74
N TYR A 149 -5.48 -10.97 0.97
CA TYR A 149 -5.94 -9.69 0.41
C TYR A 149 -7.18 -9.87 -0.48
N ASN A 150 -7.14 -10.86 -1.38
CA ASN A 150 -8.28 -11.14 -2.26
C ASN A 150 -9.48 -11.68 -1.47
N PHE A 151 -9.24 -12.55 -0.48
CA PHE A 151 -10.29 -13.05 0.39
C PHE A 151 -10.99 -11.91 1.14
N ALA A 152 -10.23 -11.06 1.83
CA ALA A 152 -10.75 -9.92 2.58
C ALA A 152 -11.54 -8.97 1.67
N ARG A 153 -11.00 -8.69 0.49
CA ARG A 153 -11.63 -7.80 -0.48
C ARG A 153 -12.93 -8.35 -1.05
N ASN A 154 -13.02 -9.67 -1.23
CA ASN A 154 -14.27 -10.32 -1.64
C ASN A 154 -15.32 -10.30 -0.52
N ALA A 155 -14.87 -10.34 0.74
CA ALA A 155 -15.76 -10.31 1.89
C ALA A 155 -16.33 -8.92 2.21
N SER A 156 -15.51 -7.86 2.06
CA SER A 156 -15.87 -6.50 2.51
C SER A 156 -15.71 -5.41 1.43
N SER A 157 -15.19 -5.73 0.26
CA SER A 157 -14.80 -4.77 -0.80
C SER A 157 -13.62 -3.85 -0.42
N LEU A 158 -13.15 -3.91 0.83
CA LEU A 158 -12.02 -3.12 1.31
C LEU A 158 -10.73 -3.94 1.35
N PRO A 159 -9.57 -3.31 1.09
CA PRO A 159 -8.29 -3.99 1.13
C PRO A 159 -7.81 -4.26 2.54
N ALA A 160 -7.19 -5.42 2.73
CA ALA A 160 -6.43 -5.72 3.94
C ALA A 160 -5.14 -4.91 3.99
N TYR A 161 -4.62 -4.68 5.20
CA TYR A 161 -3.33 -4.01 5.41
C TYR A 161 -2.66 -4.49 6.70
N ILE A 162 -1.38 -4.16 6.83
CA ILE A 162 -0.63 -4.34 8.07
C ILE A 162 -0.48 -2.96 8.72
N ASP A 163 -0.87 -2.85 9.99
CA ASP A 163 -0.76 -1.60 10.73
C ASP A 163 0.62 -1.38 11.35
N SER A 164 0.82 -0.23 12.02
CA SER A 164 2.10 0.11 12.65
C SER A 164 2.48 -0.78 13.84
N GLU A 165 1.54 -1.57 14.36
CA GLU A 165 1.76 -2.54 15.44
C GLU A 165 2.07 -3.95 14.89
N GLY A 166 2.06 -4.12 13.56
CA GLY A 166 2.28 -5.39 12.89
C GLY A 166 1.04 -6.30 12.88
N ARG A 167 -0.15 -5.77 13.15
CA ARG A 167 -1.39 -6.52 13.09
C ARG A 167 -1.92 -6.52 11.65
N VAL A 168 -2.44 -7.63 11.21
CA VAL A 168 -3.15 -7.73 9.94
C VAL A 168 -4.59 -7.29 10.14
N VAL A 169 -5.02 -6.27 9.42
CA VAL A 169 -6.34 -5.66 9.54
C VAL A 169 -7.14 -5.88 8.26
N CYS A 170 -8.33 -6.46 8.39
CA CYS A 170 -9.28 -6.70 7.30
C CYS A 170 -10.61 -6.00 7.65
N PRO A 171 -10.74 -4.70 7.32
CA PRO A 171 -11.88 -3.91 7.73
C PRO A 171 -13.12 -4.20 6.89
N SER A 172 -14.33 -4.08 7.45
CA SER A 172 -15.60 -4.04 6.72
C SER A 172 -16.07 -2.62 6.40
N GLU A 173 -15.55 -1.65 7.15
CA GLU A 173 -15.80 -0.22 6.92
C GLU A 173 -14.47 0.51 6.74
N TRP A 174 -14.52 1.65 6.04
CA TRP A 174 -13.33 2.49 5.91
C TRP A 174 -12.80 2.86 7.30
N PRO A 175 -11.55 2.51 7.62
CA PRO A 175 -11.02 2.81 8.94
C PRO A 175 -11.08 4.32 9.20
N SER A 176 -11.57 4.70 10.39
CA SER A 176 -11.57 6.09 10.83
C SER A 176 -10.12 6.55 10.95
N ALA A 177 -9.66 7.25 9.93
CA ALA A 177 -8.34 7.86 9.89
C ALA A 177 -8.45 9.34 10.27
N GLY A 178 -7.31 9.98 10.45
CA GLY A 178 -7.24 11.42 10.63
C GLY A 178 -7.76 12.20 9.42
N SER A 179 -7.78 13.50 9.53
CA SER A 179 -8.05 14.40 8.41
C SER A 179 -6.83 15.27 8.12
N LEU A 180 -6.45 15.36 6.86
CA LEU A 180 -5.33 16.15 6.38
C LEU A 180 -5.83 17.25 5.44
N VAL A 181 -5.41 18.50 5.69
CA VAL A 181 -5.60 19.59 4.75
C VAL A 181 -4.24 19.98 4.19
N VAL A 182 -4.11 19.93 2.87
CA VAL A 182 -2.92 20.35 2.13
C VAL A 182 -3.25 21.67 1.42
N SER A 183 -2.65 22.78 1.86
CA SER A 183 -2.96 24.12 1.33
C SER A 183 -1.87 25.13 1.67
N ASN A 184 -1.62 26.08 0.78
CA ASN A 184 -0.80 27.24 1.06
C ASN A 184 -1.62 28.46 1.52
N SER A 185 -2.95 28.36 1.47
CA SER A 185 -3.91 29.46 1.77
C SER A 185 -4.52 29.35 3.18
N VAL A 186 -4.50 28.16 3.78
CA VAL A 186 -5.09 27.90 5.10
C VAL A 186 -3.99 27.85 6.17
N SER A 187 -4.20 28.51 7.32
CA SER A 187 -3.16 28.71 8.35
C SER A 187 -2.63 27.41 8.94
N ASP A 188 -3.51 26.45 9.23
CA ASP A 188 -3.17 25.20 9.94
C ASP A 188 -3.01 24.00 8.98
N ALA A 189 -2.93 24.26 7.67
CA ALA A 189 -2.76 23.24 6.66
C ALA A 189 -1.30 22.86 6.46
N LEU A 190 -1.08 21.66 5.98
CA LEU A 190 0.22 21.20 5.50
C LEU A 190 0.57 21.96 4.21
N ARG A 191 1.64 22.73 4.26
CA ARG A 191 2.09 23.53 3.12
C ARG A 191 2.87 22.70 2.13
N PHE A 192 2.71 23.00 0.85
CA PHE A 192 3.44 22.34 -0.24
C PHE A 192 4.36 23.33 -0.98
N SER A 193 5.47 22.83 -1.49
CA SER A 193 6.36 23.53 -2.42
C SER A 193 5.95 23.33 -3.88
N SER A 194 5.38 22.16 -4.19
CA SER A 194 4.82 21.87 -5.50
C SER A 194 3.62 20.92 -5.39
N VAL A 195 2.71 21.06 -6.33
CA VAL A 195 1.55 20.19 -6.47
C VAL A 195 1.38 19.84 -7.95
N LYS A 196 1.03 18.59 -8.21
CA LYS A 196 0.66 18.10 -9.53
C LYS A 196 -0.66 17.35 -9.43
N VAL A 197 -1.62 17.74 -10.24
CA VAL A 197 -2.90 17.03 -10.36
C VAL A 197 -2.98 16.42 -11.76
N THR A 198 -3.28 15.14 -11.81
CA THR A 198 -3.41 14.39 -13.05
C THR A 198 -4.81 13.85 -13.17
N ASP A 199 -5.52 14.19 -14.25
CA ASP A 199 -6.75 13.53 -14.70
C ASP A 199 -6.39 12.54 -15.82
N ASN A 200 -6.31 11.28 -15.46
CA ASN A 200 -5.92 10.20 -16.38
C ASN A 200 -7.18 9.60 -17.02
N ARG A 201 -7.60 10.14 -18.13
CA ARG A 201 -8.75 9.63 -18.90
C ARG A 201 -8.52 8.25 -19.53
N TYR A 202 -7.28 7.77 -19.54
CA TYR A 202 -6.95 6.45 -20.08
C TYR A 202 -7.13 5.31 -19.05
N SER A 203 -7.20 5.61 -17.77
CA SER A 203 -7.34 4.62 -16.70
C SER A 203 -8.72 3.94 -16.68
N PRO A 204 -9.87 4.67 -16.74
CA PRO A 204 -11.19 4.08 -16.57
C PRO A 204 -11.55 3.01 -17.60
N ILE A 205 -12.17 1.94 -17.14
CA ILE A 205 -12.74 0.88 -17.98
C ILE A 205 -14.24 1.13 -18.04
N THR A 206 -14.83 1.18 -19.24
CA THR A 206 -16.27 1.45 -19.44
C THR A 206 -17.10 0.19 -19.34
N ARG A 207 -16.54 -0.96 -19.72
CA ARG A 207 -17.29 -2.22 -19.74
C ARG A 207 -16.37 -3.42 -19.56
N PHE A 208 -16.80 -4.35 -18.72
CA PHE A 208 -16.34 -5.73 -18.76
C PHE A 208 -17.37 -6.62 -19.44
N VAL A 209 -16.91 -7.45 -20.38
CA VAL A 209 -17.68 -8.55 -20.93
C VAL A 209 -17.21 -9.82 -20.26
N ILE A 210 -18.12 -10.51 -19.59
CA ILE A 210 -17.81 -11.58 -18.63
C ILE A 210 -18.11 -12.92 -19.27
N ARG A 211 -17.16 -13.84 -19.19
CA ARG A 211 -17.32 -15.21 -19.67
C ARG A 211 -18.14 -16.01 -18.67
N ASP A 212 -19.12 -16.76 -19.17
CA ASP A 212 -19.92 -17.70 -18.38
C ASP A 212 -19.25 -19.08 -18.24
N GLU A 213 -19.93 -19.99 -17.56
CA GLU A 213 -19.48 -21.38 -17.34
C GLU A 213 -19.40 -22.20 -18.64
N GLU A 214 -20.20 -21.83 -19.63
CA GLU A 214 -20.25 -22.49 -20.95
C GLU A 214 -19.14 -21.97 -21.88
N GLY A 215 -18.38 -20.99 -21.43
CA GLY A 215 -17.27 -20.40 -22.18
C GLY A 215 -17.67 -19.26 -23.10
N VAL A 216 -18.93 -18.83 -23.03
CA VAL A 216 -19.48 -17.73 -23.83
C VAL A 216 -19.38 -16.41 -23.08
N TYR A 217 -19.08 -15.33 -23.77
CA TYR A 217 -19.12 -13.97 -23.20
C TYR A 217 -20.54 -13.41 -23.29
N SER A 218 -21.37 -13.81 -22.32
CA SER A 218 -22.81 -13.56 -22.32
C SER A 218 -23.28 -12.45 -21.39
N TYR A 219 -22.44 -12.06 -20.43
CA TYR A 219 -22.76 -11.02 -19.45
C TYR A 219 -21.90 -9.78 -19.64
N SER A 220 -22.41 -8.62 -19.22
CA SER A 220 -21.62 -7.41 -19.12
C SER A 220 -21.80 -6.70 -17.77
N TYR A 221 -20.76 -5.98 -17.36
CA TYR A 221 -20.80 -5.01 -16.30
C TYR A 221 -20.37 -3.66 -16.87
N ASP A 222 -21.26 -2.69 -16.84
CA ASP A 222 -21.06 -1.36 -17.39
C ASP A 222 -20.64 -0.38 -16.29
N ASN A 223 -19.79 0.58 -16.65
CA ASN A 223 -19.39 1.69 -15.82
C ASN A 223 -20.00 3.01 -16.38
N PRO A 224 -21.19 3.41 -15.91
CA PRO A 224 -21.89 4.57 -16.45
C PRO A 224 -21.11 5.88 -16.20
N GLU A 225 -20.29 5.95 -15.16
CA GLU A 225 -19.47 7.13 -14.87
C GLU A 225 -18.36 7.31 -15.92
N ALA A 226 -17.71 6.23 -16.36
CA ALA A 226 -16.74 6.28 -17.44
C ALA A 226 -17.40 6.55 -18.80
N ASP A 227 -18.60 6.00 -19.04
CA ASP A 227 -19.39 6.28 -20.24
C ASP A 227 -19.76 7.76 -20.32
N ALA A 228 -20.15 8.39 -19.21
CA ALA A 228 -20.46 9.81 -19.13
C ALA A 228 -19.25 10.72 -19.46
N LEU A 229 -18.03 10.20 -19.34
CA LEU A 229 -16.81 10.91 -19.78
C LEU A 229 -16.56 10.79 -21.30
N GLY A 230 -17.44 10.10 -22.04
CA GLY A 230 -17.27 9.82 -23.46
C GLY A 230 -16.13 8.86 -23.77
N LEU A 231 -15.82 7.95 -22.85
CA LEU A 231 -14.79 6.93 -23.01
C LEU A 231 -15.39 5.67 -23.63
N THR A 232 -14.54 4.92 -24.36
CA THR A 232 -14.88 3.58 -24.84
C THR A 232 -13.69 2.67 -24.59
N ARG A 233 -13.77 1.88 -23.51
CA ARG A 233 -12.71 0.95 -23.13
C ARG A 233 -13.32 -0.34 -22.59
N ILE A 234 -13.33 -1.36 -23.43
CA ILE A 234 -13.90 -2.67 -23.14
C ILE A 234 -12.80 -3.63 -22.74
N ARG A 235 -13.04 -4.47 -21.76
CA ARG A 235 -12.19 -5.57 -21.31
C ARG A 235 -13.01 -6.84 -21.24
N TYR A 236 -12.34 -7.96 -21.46
CA TYR A 236 -12.90 -9.30 -21.32
C TYR A 236 -12.43 -9.92 -20.02
N LEU A 237 -13.35 -10.46 -19.24
CA LEU A 237 -13.10 -11.05 -17.95
C LEU A 237 -13.43 -12.54 -18.01
N ILE A 238 -12.46 -13.36 -17.65
CA ILE A 238 -12.66 -14.73 -17.27
C ILE A 238 -12.67 -14.75 -15.74
N PRO A 239 -13.82 -14.96 -15.10
CA PRO A 239 -13.89 -15.02 -13.64
C PRO A 239 -12.99 -16.15 -13.13
N SER A 240 -12.39 -15.96 -11.94
CA SER A 240 -11.80 -17.07 -11.22
C SER A 240 -12.88 -18.09 -10.82
N VAL A 241 -12.49 -19.33 -10.49
CA VAL A 241 -13.46 -20.37 -10.14
C VAL A 241 -14.32 -19.97 -8.94
N GLU A 242 -13.80 -19.18 -8.03
CA GLU A 242 -14.54 -18.62 -6.90
C GLU A 242 -15.67 -17.67 -7.33
N TYR A 243 -15.57 -17.08 -8.53
CA TYR A 243 -16.55 -16.18 -9.12
C TYR A 243 -17.41 -16.82 -10.21
N MET A 244 -17.31 -18.10 -10.45
CA MET A 244 -18.12 -18.79 -11.47
C MET A 244 -19.54 -19.12 -11.02
N GLN A 245 -19.87 -19.00 -9.74
CA GLN A 245 -21.21 -19.31 -9.22
C GLN A 245 -22.06 -18.03 -9.05
N GLY A 246 -22.99 -17.82 -9.94
CA GLY A 246 -24.03 -16.80 -9.81
C GLY A 246 -23.55 -15.36 -10.05
N THR A 247 -23.74 -14.48 -9.07
CA THR A 247 -23.45 -13.03 -9.17
C THR A 247 -21.97 -12.67 -9.04
N SER A 248 -21.11 -13.63 -8.80
CA SER A 248 -19.70 -13.42 -8.44
C SER A 248 -18.86 -12.83 -9.57
N GLY A 249 -19.10 -13.18 -10.84
CA GLY A 249 -18.43 -12.56 -11.97
C GLY A 249 -18.71 -11.05 -12.08
N ARG A 250 -19.90 -10.61 -11.66
CA ARG A 250 -20.23 -9.18 -11.56
C ARG A 250 -19.49 -8.48 -10.44
N LEU A 251 -19.27 -9.14 -9.30
CA LEU A 251 -18.49 -8.59 -8.20
C LEU A 251 -17.03 -8.39 -8.61
N ASP A 252 -16.38 -9.37 -9.25
CA ASP A 252 -15.01 -9.22 -9.75
C ASP A 252 -14.92 -8.08 -10.79
N ALA A 253 -15.88 -8.00 -11.72
CA ALA A 253 -15.94 -6.89 -12.69
C ALA A 253 -16.10 -5.52 -12.00
N SER A 254 -16.98 -5.44 -11.00
CA SER A 254 -17.19 -4.23 -10.19
C SER A 254 -15.91 -3.77 -9.49
N LEU A 255 -15.21 -4.68 -8.79
CA LEU A 255 -13.94 -4.36 -8.12
C LEU A 255 -12.85 -3.89 -9.10
N ARG A 256 -12.77 -4.50 -10.28
CA ARG A 256 -11.83 -4.08 -11.33
C ARG A 256 -12.20 -2.73 -11.95
N VAL A 257 -13.49 -2.45 -12.10
CA VAL A 257 -13.98 -1.12 -12.52
C VAL A 257 -13.57 -0.06 -11.50
N HIS A 258 -13.86 -0.27 -10.21
CA HIS A 258 -13.47 0.66 -9.14
C HIS A 258 -11.96 0.89 -9.14
N ARG A 259 -11.15 -0.17 -9.21
CA ARG A 259 -9.70 -0.04 -9.30
C ARG A 259 -9.24 0.76 -10.52
N SER A 260 -9.93 0.64 -11.67
CA SER A 260 -9.62 1.42 -12.86
C SER A 260 -9.97 2.90 -12.68
N MET A 261 -11.03 3.20 -11.93
CA MET A 261 -11.44 4.58 -11.61
C MET A 261 -10.51 5.21 -10.57
N LEU A 262 -9.96 4.44 -9.63
CA LEU A 262 -9.01 4.92 -8.65
C LEU A 262 -7.78 5.60 -9.30
N GLY A 263 -7.31 5.06 -10.43
CA GLY A 263 -6.22 5.63 -11.21
C GLY A 263 -6.59 6.83 -12.08
N LYS A 264 -7.86 7.24 -12.12
CA LYS A 264 -8.32 8.36 -12.95
C LYS A 264 -7.82 9.71 -12.42
N PHE A 265 -7.92 9.90 -11.12
CA PHE A 265 -7.49 11.13 -10.45
C PHE A 265 -6.33 10.86 -9.52
N VAL A 266 -5.23 11.55 -9.73
CA VAL A 266 -4.04 11.46 -8.89
C VAL A 266 -3.57 12.87 -8.53
N ALA A 267 -3.50 13.18 -7.26
CA ALA A 267 -2.91 14.41 -6.74
C ALA A 267 -1.60 14.09 -6.00
N GLU A 268 -0.53 14.72 -6.43
CA GLU A 268 0.81 14.58 -5.85
C GLU A 268 1.23 15.92 -5.23
N ALA A 269 1.59 15.92 -3.95
CA ALA A 269 2.07 17.11 -3.26
C ALA A 269 3.46 16.86 -2.67
N VAL A 270 4.34 17.85 -2.78
CA VAL A 270 5.67 17.86 -2.13
C VAL A 270 5.65 18.89 -1.02
N CYS A 271 5.81 18.43 0.21
CA CYS A 271 5.77 19.24 1.42
C CYS A 271 7.18 19.35 2.03
N PRO A 272 7.72 20.55 2.27
CA PRO A 272 9.01 20.72 2.91
C PRO A 272 9.01 20.20 4.35
N GLY A 273 10.06 19.46 4.72
CA GLY A 273 10.19 18.82 6.03
C GLY A 273 9.55 17.43 6.08
N PHE A 274 9.66 16.81 7.25
CA PHE A 274 9.03 15.51 7.52
C PHE A 274 7.77 15.74 8.35
N TRP A 275 6.66 15.15 7.89
CA TRP A 275 5.34 15.32 8.50
C TRP A 275 4.73 13.97 8.80
N ASP A 276 4.15 13.85 9.99
CA ASP A 276 3.48 12.64 10.44
C ASP A 276 2.12 12.47 9.75
N VAL A 277 2.14 11.84 8.60
CA VAL A 277 0.95 11.57 7.80
C VAL A 277 0.73 10.06 7.76
N ALA A 278 -0.47 9.63 8.11
CA ALA A 278 -0.85 8.24 8.03
C ALA A 278 -1.46 7.90 6.65
N LEU A 279 -1.21 6.68 6.19
CA LEU A 279 -1.97 6.12 5.08
C LEU A 279 -3.46 6.06 5.46
N ARG A 280 -4.34 6.25 4.49
CA ARG A 280 -5.81 6.27 4.66
C ARG A 280 -6.37 7.51 5.33
N ASP A 281 -5.56 8.45 5.79
CA ASP A 281 -6.08 9.75 6.23
C ASP A 281 -6.95 10.35 5.13
N SER A 282 -8.13 10.82 5.51
CA SER A 282 -8.95 11.61 4.60
C SER A 282 -8.22 12.91 4.28
N ALA A 283 -8.17 13.29 3.02
CA ALA A 283 -7.40 14.44 2.57
C ALA A 283 -8.24 15.43 1.78
N ARG A 284 -7.94 16.71 1.97
CA ARG A 284 -8.44 17.82 1.17
C ARG A 284 -7.24 18.57 0.61
N LEU A 285 -7.22 18.78 -0.70
CA LEU A 285 -6.19 19.55 -1.37
C LEU A 285 -6.77 20.86 -1.89
N ASP A 286 -6.21 21.97 -1.42
CA ASP A 286 -6.49 23.31 -1.93
C ASP A 286 -5.25 23.84 -2.65
N THR A 287 -5.33 23.95 -3.97
CA THR A 287 -4.24 24.44 -4.82
C THR A 287 -4.19 25.97 -4.91
N GLY A 288 -5.15 26.68 -4.31
CA GLY A 288 -5.38 28.11 -4.50
C GLY A 288 -6.17 28.46 -5.75
N VAL A 289 -6.31 27.52 -6.69
CA VAL A 289 -7.13 27.65 -7.91
C VAL A 289 -8.36 26.77 -7.81
N GLN A 290 -8.20 25.58 -7.30
CA GLN A 290 -9.26 24.58 -7.15
C GLN A 290 -9.09 23.81 -5.85
N ILE A 291 -10.22 23.40 -5.27
CA ILE A 291 -10.30 22.56 -4.08
C ILE A 291 -10.76 21.17 -4.53
N TYR A 292 -10.02 20.16 -4.05
CA TYR A 292 -10.34 18.76 -4.24
C TYR A 292 -10.66 18.16 -2.87
N GLU A 293 -11.86 17.65 -2.74
CA GLU A 293 -12.38 17.00 -1.54
C GLU A 293 -12.48 15.48 -1.74
N ASP A 294 -12.82 14.74 -0.70
CA ASP A 294 -13.01 13.29 -0.72
C ASP A 294 -11.78 12.50 -1.22
N LEU A 295 -10.60 13.04 -0.93
CA LEU A 295 -9.34 12.35 -1.18
C LEU A 295 -8.94 11.50 0.03
N PHE A 296 -8.06 10.54 -0.20
CA PHE A 296 -7.34 9.85 0.86
C PHE A 296 -5.85 9.76 0.54
N VAL A 297 -5.04 9.63 1.59
CA VAL A 297 -3.61 9.45 1.46
C VAL A 297 -3.32 8.01 1.04
N HIS A 298 -2.94 7.84 -0.22
CA HIS A 298 -2.60 6.55 -0.82
C HIS A 298 -1.15 6.16 -0.60
N GLN A 299 -0.23 7.14 -0.71
CA GLN A 299 1.19 6.90 -0.51
C GLN A 299 1.82 8.08 0.23
N VAL A 300 2.72 7.75 1.16
CA VAL A 300 3.60 8.70 1.83
C VAL A 300 5.03 8.29 1.56
N ARG A 301 5.83 9.24 1.07
CA ARG A 301 7.26 9.04 0.86
C ARG A 301 8.03 10.14 1.57
N TYR A 302 8.87 9.75 2.50
CA TYR A 302 9.83 10.63 3.16
C TYR A 302 11.16 10.54 2.45
N ARG A 303 11.77 11.66 2.17
CA ARG A 303 13.08 11.70 1.51
C ARG A 303 13.97 12.78 2.09
N LEU A 304 15.19 12.40 2.44
CA LEU A 304 16.30 13.32 2.66
C LEU A 304 17.25 13.20 1.48
N SER A 305 17.53 14.32 0.83
CA SER A 305 18.48 14.40 -0.28
C SER A 305 19.22 15.75 -0.25
N GLN A 306 19.94 16.05 -1.30
CA GLN A 306 20.58 17.36 -1.47
C GLN A 306 19.55 18.51 -1.48
N ASP A 307 18.32 18.24 -1.88
CA ASP A 307 17.22 19.20 -1.87
C ASP A 307 16.60 19.41 -0.47
N GLY A 308 17.16 18.77 0.54
CA GLY A 308 16.69 18.82 1.93
C GLY A 308 15.66 17.73 2.26
N ALA A 309 14.98 17.93 3.39
CA ALA A 309 13.95 17.05 3.91
C ALA A 309 12.61 17.33 3.23
N GLN A 310 11.95 16.28 2.73
CA GLN A 310 10.69 16.40 2.01
C GLN A 310 9.75 15.23 2.34
N THR A 311 8.46 15.53 2.40
CA THR A 311 7.37 14.57 2.44
C THR A 311 6.61 14.66 1.12
N PHE A 312 6.53 13.55 0.40
CA PHE A 312 5.73 13.42 -0.82
C PHE A 312 4.44 12.70 -0.47
N LEU A 313 3.35 13.25 -0.89
CA LEU A 313 2.01 12.67 -0.71
C LEU A 313 1.41 12.35 -2.07
N THR A 314 0.92 11.13 -2.22
CA THR A 314 0.03 10.77 -3.33
C THR A 314 -1.36 10.58 -2.75
N MET A 315 -2.32 11.32 -3.26
CA MET A 315 -3.72 11.31 -2.84
C MET A 315 -4.60 10.89 -4.00
N LEU A 316 -5.54 10.01 -3.73
CA LEU A 316 -6.49 9.47 -4.69
C LEU A 316 -7.92 9.73 -4.23
N ASP A 317 -8.88 9.57 -5.14
CA ASP A 317 -10.30 9.73 -4.87
C ASP A 317 -10.83 8.55 -4.04
N LYS A 318 -11.35 8.86 -2.85
CA LYS A 318 -11.84 7.88 -1.87
C LYS A 318 -13.06 7.08 -2.34
N ARG A 319 -13.83 7.62 -3.28
CA ARG A 319 -15.06 6.97 -3.80
C ARG A 319 -14.80 5.65 -4.51
N TYR A 320 -13.56 5.41 -4.94
CA TYR A 320 -13.19 4.25 -5.76
C TYR A 320 -12.29 3.22 -5.06
N VAL A 321 -12.21 3.29 -3.75
CA VAL A 321 -11.43 2.32 -2.95
C VAL A 321 -12.14 1.00 -2.80
#